data_86404f10d75ecefd353fb1db6b2c80a2
#
_entry.id   86404f10d75ecefd353fb1db6b2c80a2
#
_cell.length_a   1.000
_cell.length_b   1.000
_cell.length_c   1.000
_cell.angle_alpha   90.00
_cell.angle_beta   90.00
_cell.angle_gamma   90.00
#
_symmetry.space_group_name_H-M   'P 1'
#
loop_
_entity.id
_entity.type
_entity.pdbx_description
1 polymer ?
#
loop_
_entity_poly.entity_id
_entity_poly.type
_entity_poly.pdbx_seq_one_letter_code
_entity_poly.pdbx_strand_id
1 'polypeptide(L)'
;MSFWESFPKQRLLTEVSLWSADFTCFGEEIRRVDPYADLYHFDVSDGHFVPSLLFFADLVSALRPLTVKPFHVHLMATQPLGHIDNFIEAGADLISVHAENGPLTPAALQAIRKKGAGAGLAIGLDTALEQVLPYLDLIDVVILMGTPMGIKGIEPSRYAFERIRHMQALIAAAGMVEQVKVEADGGIRHHTVPDLRLSGADLIVAGSLVFKAPDLEETFTWLHGLPTGASA
;
A
#
# COMPACT_ATOMS: atom_id res chain seq x y z
N MET A 1 14.43 -14.46 -0.17
CA MET A 1 14.73 -13.05 -0.52
C MET A 1 13.58 -12.20 -0.06
N SER A 2 13.87 -11.03 0.55
CA SER A 2 12.83 -10.08 0.92
C SER A 2 12.26 -9.42 -0.35
N PHE A 3 10.97 -9.13 -0.39
CA PHE A 3 10.34 -8.37 -1.47
C PHE A 3 11.05 -7.01 -1.70
N TRP A 4 11.55 -6.41 -0.62
CA TRP A 4 12.18 -5.09 -0.61
C TRP A 4 13.66 -5.04 -0.99
N GLU A 5 14.27 -6.18 -1.34
CA GLU A 5 15.74 -6.26 -1.56
C GLU A 5 16.24 -5.33 -2.67
N SER A 6 15.44 -5.15 -3.72
CA SER A 6 15.78 -4.30 -4.89
C SER A 6 15.41 -2.82 -4.71
N PHE A 7 14.70 -2.46 -3.63
CA PHE A 7 14.23 -1.10 -3.43
C PHE A 7 15.24 -0.24 -2.67
N PRO A 8 15.23 1.10 -2.88
CA PRO A 8 16.03 2.04 -2.10
C PRO A 8 15.68 1.97 -0.60
N LYS A 9 16.69 1.84 0.27
CA LYS A 9 16.48 1.62 1.71
C LYS A 9 16.33 2.90 2.55
N GLN A 10 16.79 4.04 2.05
CA GLN A 10 16.94 5.25 2.87
C GLN A 10 15.98 6.39 2.50
N ARG A 11 15.09 6.18 1.55
CA ARG A 11 14.11 7.19 1.16
C ARG A 11 12.68 6.68 1.30
N LEU A 12 11.74 7.61 1.31
CA LEU A 12 10.33 7.27 1.23
C LEU A 12 10.05 6.60 -0.12
N LEU A 13 9.39 5.45 -0.11
CA LEU A 13 8.88 4.81 -1.31
C LEU A 13 7.47 5.35 -1.62
N THR A 14 7.17 5.49 -2.90
CA THR A 14 5.90 6.03 -3.35
C THR A 14 5.16 5.01 -4.20
N GLU A 15 4.06 4.49 -3.66
CA GLU A 15 3.08 3.74 -4.43
C GLU A 15 2.09 4.69 -5.09
N VAL A 16 1.93 4.58 -6.41
CA VAL A 16 1.00 5.45 -7.15
C VAL A 16 -0.37 4.77 -7.22
N SER A 17 -1.36 5.29 -6.46
CA SER A 17 -2.72 4.75 -6.44
C SER A 17 -3.48 5.14 -7.70
N LEU A 18 -3.76 4.14 -8.52
CA LEU A 18 -4.51 4.30 -9.78
C LEU A 18 -5.98 4.71 -9.58
N TRP A 19 -6.51 4.61 -8.36
CA TRP A 19 -7.85 5.13 -8.07
C TRP A 19 -7.99 6.64 -8.31
N SER A 20 -6.88 7.38 -8.33
CA SER A 20 -6.88 8.83 -8.61
C SER A 20 -6.50 9.20 -10.04
N ALA A 21 -6.16 8.22 -10.88
CA ALA A 21 -5.88 8.42 -12.30
C ALA A 21 -7.15 8.79 -13.09
N ASP A 22 -6.97 9.31 -14.29
CA ASP A 22 -8.05 9.43 -15.25
C ASP A 22 -8.35 8.03 -15.84
N PHE A 23 -9.52 7.49 -15.49
CA PHE A 23 -9.95 6.15 -15.92
C PHE A 23 -10.19 6.05 -17.44
N THR A 24 -10.34 7.18 -18.14
CA THR A 24 -10.52 7.20 -19.59
C THR A 24 -9.22 6.99 -20.35
N CYS A 25 -8.06 7.13 -19.69
CA CYS A 25 -6.74 7.05 -20.33
C CYS A 25 -5.66 6.43 -19.41
N PHE A 26 -5.98 5.35 -18.68
CA PHE A 26 -5.05 4.67 -17.76
C PHE A 26 -3.66 4.41 -18.36
N GLY A 27 -3.59 3.97 -19.61
CA GLY A 27 -2.32 3.68 -20.26
C GLY A 27 -1.41 4.90 -20.42
N GLU A 28 -2.00 6.08 -20.66
CA GLU A 28 -1.27 7.35 -20.74
C GLU A 28 -0.83 7.81 -19.36
N GLU A 29 -1.72 7.70 -18.38
CA GLU A 29 -1.43 8.03 -16.99
C GLU A 29 -0.28 7.18 -16.42
N ILE A 30 -0.27 5.87 -16.66
CA ILE A 30 0.85 5.00 -16.27
C ILE A 30 2.14 5.47 -16.93
N ARG A 31 2.18 5.66 -18.27
CA ARG A 31 3.39 6.09 -18.98
C ARG A 31 3.92 7.42 -18.47
N ARG A 32 3.04 8.33 -18.05
CA ARG A 32 3.39 9.65 -17.53
C ARG A 32 4.09 9.57 -16.17
N VAL A 33 3.64 8.67 -15.30
CA VAL A 33 4.17 8.55 -13.93
C VAL A 33 5.25 7.48 -13.75
N ASP A 34 5.38 6.55 -14.71
CA ASP A 34 6.29 5.39 -14.64
C ASP A 34 7.77 5.73 -14.38
N PRO A 35 8.34 6.83 -14.95
CA PRO A 35 9.71 7.21 -14.65
C PRO A 35 9.98 7.50 -13.16
N TYR A 36 8.96 7.83 -12.41
CA TYR A 36 9.05 8.33 -11.04
C TYR A 36 8.54 7.35 -9.99
N ALA A 37 7.48 6.59 -10.29
CA ALA A 37 6.84 5.65 -9.37
C ALA A 37 7.81 4.54 -8.90
N ASP A 38 7.66 4.10 -7.65
CA ASP A 38 8.34 2.89 -7.16
C ASP A 38 7.46 1.66 -7.38
N LEU A 39 6.17 1.75 -7.08
CA LEU A 39 5.15 0.72 -7.26
C LEU A 39 3.84 1.37 -7.75
N TYR A 40 2.93 0.53 -8.23
CA TYR A 40 1.54 0.92 -8.50
C TYR A 40 0.60 0.25 -7.51
N HIS A 41 -0.34 1.04 -6.98
CA HIS A 41 -1.33 0.59 -6.00
C HIS A 41 -2.70 0.45 -6.66
N PHE A 42 -3.29 -0.74 -6.52
CA PHE A 42 -4.63 -1.06 -7.01
C PHE A 42 -5.57 -1.27 -5.83
N ASP A 43 -6.43 -0.29 -5.57
CA ASP A 43 -7.52 -0.41 -4.61
C ASP A 43 -8.62 -1.30 -5.19
N VAL A 44 -8.69 -2.55 -4.76
CA VAL A 44 -9.69 -3.51 -5.21
C VAL A 44 -10.76 -3.68 -4.14
N SER A 45 -12.03 -3.51 -4.51
CA SER A 45 -13.12 -3.65 -3.55
C SER A 45 -14.36 -4.29 -4.15
N ASP A 46 -15.04 -5.12 -3.33
CA ASP A 46 -16.18 -5.94 -3.73
C ASP A 46 -17.56 -5.29 -3.50
N GLY A 47 -17.60 -4.06 -2.97
CA GLY A 47 -18.84 -3.37 -2.63
C GLY A 47 -19.55 -3.91 -1.38
N HIS A 48 -18.95 -4.90 -0.68
CA HIS A 48 -19.47 -5.51 0.53
C HIS A 48 -18.56 -5.23 1.74
N PHE A 49 -17.26 -5.44 1.56
CA PHE A 49 -16.25 -5.12 2.59
C PHE A 49 -16.18 -3.61 2.83
N VAL A 50 -16.24 -2.84 1.74
CA VAL A 50 -16.38 -1.37 1.73
C VAL A 50 -17.47 -0.97 0.74
N PRO A 51 -18.10 0.22 0.87
CA PRO A 51 -19.24 0.61 0.03
C PRO A 51 -18.90 1.01 -1.41
N SER A 52 -17.65 0.86 -1.83
CA SER A 52 -17.19 1.12 -3.20
C SER A 52 -16.98 -0.16 -3.99
N LEU A 53 -17.15 -0.10 -5.30
CA LEU A 53 -16.75 -1.12 -6.27
C LEU A 53 -15.58 -0.57 -7.06
N LEU A 54 -14.41 -1.20 -6.94
CA LEU A 54 -13.18 -0.74 -7.56
C LEU A 54 -12.42 -1.93 -8.14
N PHE A 55 -11.75 -1.70 -9.20
CA PHE A 55 -10.81 -2.53 -9.95
C PHE A 55 -11.04 -4.05 -9.89
N PHE A 56 -10.52 -4.75 -10.85
CA PHE A 56 -10.69 -6.19 -11.04
C PHE A 56 -9.48 -6.75 -11.81
N ALA A 57 -9.29 -8.06 -11.79
CA ALA A 57 -8.09 -8.72 -12.29
C ALA A 57 -7.82 -8.46 -13.78
N ASP A 58 -8.86 -8.43 -14.64
CA ASP A 58 -8.67 -8.18 -16.07
C ASP A 58 -8.11 -6.76 -16.35
N LEU A 59 -8.48 -5.76 -15.53
CA LEU A 59 -7.88 -4.43 -15.63
C LEU A 59 -6.39 -4.47 -15.25
N VAL A 60 -6.03 -5.15 -14.16
CA VAL A 60 -4.63 -5.32 -13.74
C VAL A 60 -3.83 -6.00 -14.86
N SER A 61 -4.37 -7.09 -15.43
CA SER A 61 -3.76 -7.81 -16.55
C SER A 61 -3.59 -6.94 -17.80
N ALA A 62 -4.57 -6.11 -18.14
CA ALA A 62 -4.50 -5.20 -19.27
C ALA A 62 -3.42 -4.11 -19.09
N LEU A 63 -3.18 -3.67 -17.86
CA LEU A 63 -2.20 -2.64 -17.54
C LEU A 63 -0.78 -3.20 -17.32
N ARG A 64 -0.65 -4.50 -17.00
CA ARG A 64 0.64 -5.14 -16.72
C ARG A 64 1.71 -4.94 -17.79
N PRO A 65 1.42 -5.04 -19.11
CA PRO A 65 2.42 -4.85 -20.15
C PRO A 65 2.98 -3.43 -20.29
N LEU A 66 2.39 -2.44 -19.61
CA LEU A 66 2.75 -1.03 -19.73
C LEU A 66 3.92 -0.62 -18.87
N THR A 67 4.31 -1.44 -17.89
CA THR A 67 5.38 -1.13 -16.94
C THR A 67 6.05 -2.40 -16.41
N VAL A 68 7.29 -2.27 -15.96
CA VAL A 68 8.02 -3.32 -15.22
C VAL A 68 7.97 -3.08 -13.70
N LYS A 69 7.37 -1.96 -13.27
CA LYS A 69 7.25 -1.64 -11.85
C LYS A 69 6.30 -2.64 -11.17
N PRO A 70 6.54 -2.98 -9.90
CA PRO A 70 5.66 -3.88 -9.17
C PRO A 70 4.24 -3.36 -9.04
N PHE A 71 3.28 -4.29 -9.10
CA PHE A 71 1.87 -4.04 -8.84
C PHE A 71 1.49 -4.56 -7.46
N HIS A 72 1.04 -3.66 -6.60
CA HIS A 72 0.50 -3.96 -5.28
C HIS A 72 -1.03 -3.90 -5.35
N VAL A 73 -1.69 -5.01 -5.04
CA VAL A 73 -3.14 -5.12 -4.95
C VAL A 73 -3.57 -5.04 -3.49
N HIS A 74 -4.26 -3.97 -3.12
CA HIS A 74 -4.92 -3.80 -1.83
C HIS A 74 -6.33 -4.35 -1.93
N LEU A 75 -6.53 -5.55 -1.39
CA LEU A 75 -7.77 -6.33 -1.57
C LEU A 75 -8.75 -6.10 -0.41
N MET A 76 -9.69 -5.20 -0.61
CA MET A 76 -10.82 -4.90 0.28
C MET A 76 -12.03 -5.76 -0.10
N ALA A 77 -11.97 -7.05 0.19
CA ALA A 77 -13.01 -8.02 -0.17
C ALA A 77 -13.40 -8.89 1.03
N THR A 78 -14.69 -9.22 1.14
CA THR A 78 -15.24 -10.09 2.20
C THR A 78 -14.73 -11.53 2.11
N GLN A 79 -14.40 -12.00 0.90
CA GLN A 79 -13.90 -13.34 0.62
C GLN A 79 -12.57 -13.28 -0.15
N PRO A 80 -11.47 -12.83 0.47
CA PRO A 80 -10.22 -12.53 -0.23
C PRO A 80 -9.63 -13.76 -0.93
N LEU A 81 -9.77 -14.97 -0.36
CA LEU A 81 -9.27 -16.23 -0.94
C LEU A 81 -9.74 -16.48 -2.36
N GLY A 82 -10.98 -16.10 -2.68
CA GLY A 82 -11.56 -16.32 -4.02
C GLY A 82 -10.97 -15.44 -5.11
N HIS A 83 -10.15 -14.44 -4.76
CA HIS A 83 -9.60 -13.45 -5.69
C HIS A 83 -8.08 -13.55 -5.89
N ILE A 84 -7.36 -14.15 -4.94
CA ILE A 84 -5.89 -14.16 -4.92
C ILE A 84 -5.30 -14.74 -6.21
N ASP A 85 -5.75 -15.90 -6.64
CA ASP A 85 -5.23 -16.56 -7.84
C ASP A 85 -5.40 -15.69 -9.09
N ASN A 86 -6.57 -15.07 -9.25
CA ASN A 86 -6.87 -14.21 -10.39
C ASN A 86 -5.95 -12.97 -10.44
N PHE A 87 -5.65 -12.36 -9.28
CA PHE A 87 -4.75 -11.19 -9.26
C PHE A 87 -3.28 -11.56 -9.46
N ILE A 88 -2.84 -12.73 -8.98
CA ILE A 88 -1.49 -13.22 -9.27
C ILE A 88 -1.34 -13.53 -10.76
N GLU A 89 -2.30 -14.19 -11.37
CA GLU A 89 -2.32 -14.47 -12.81
C GLU A 89 -2.38 -13.18 -13.65
N ALA A 90 -3.04 -12.14 -13.13
CA ALA A 90 -3.08 -10.81 -13.74
C ALA A 90 -1.75 -10.04 -13.61
N GLY A 91 -0.79 -10.53 -12.82
CA GLY A 91 0.55 -9.94 -12.67
C GLY A 91 0.72 -9.07 -11.43
N ALA A 92 -0.07 -9.29 -10.37
CA ALA A 92 0.20 -8.70 -9.06
C ALA A 92 1.48 -9.28 -8.44
N ASP A 93 2.39 -8.41 -8.01
CA ASP A 93 3.65 -8.78 -7.36
C ASP A 93 3.52 -8.82 -5.84
N LEU A 94 2.60 -8.03 -5.29
CA LEU A 94 2.29 -7.90 -3.86
C LEU A 94 0.78 -7.84 -3.69
N ILE A 95 0.22 -8.58 -2.73
CA ILE A 95 -1.20 -8.53 -2.40
C ILE A 95 -1.36 -8.33 -0.90
N SER A 96 -2.10 -7.29 -0.51
CA SER A 96 -2.49 -7.03 0.87
C SER A 96 -3.95 -7.39 1.10
N VAL A 97 -4.21 -8.12 2.18
CA VAL A 97 -5.54 -8.43 2.69
C VAL A 97 -5.75 -7.77 4.05
N HIS A 98 -6.97 -7.67 4.51
CA HIS A 98 -7.29 -6.99 5.75
C HIS A 98 -7.23 -7.88 7.00
N ALA A 99 -6.79 -7.32 8.14
CA ALA A 99 -6.91 -7.96 9.45
C ALA A 99 -8.39 -8.20 9.80
N GLU A 100 -9.26 -7.32 9.33
CA GLU A 100 -10.72 -7.37 9.50
C GLU A 100 -11.38 -8.56 8.77
N ASN A 101 -10.67 -9.26 7.88
CA ASN A 101 -11.12 -10.55 7.33
C ASN A 101 -11.14 -11.66 8.41
N GLY A 102 -10.56 -11.41 9.59
CA GLY A 102 -10.64 -12.30 10.75
C GLY A 102 -10.08 -13.69 10.46
N PRO A 103 -10.91 -14.77 10.59
CA PRO A 103 -10.43 -16.14 10.40
C PRO A 103 -9.91 -16.45 8.98
N LEU A 104 -10.24 -15.64 7.99
CA LEU A 104 -9.78 -15.83 6.60
C LEU A 104 -8.37 -15.26 6.38
N THR A 105 -7.92 -14.32 7.20
CA THR A 105 -6.64 -13.62 7.04
C THR A 105 -5.43 -14.56 6.96
N PRO A 106 -5.21 -15.51 7.91
CA PRO A 106 -4.04 -16.36 7.85
C PRO A 106 -4.03 -17.27 6.62
N ALA A 107 -5.18 -17.78 6.20
CA ALA A 107 -5.28 -18.62 5.00
C ALA A 107 -5.00 -17.79 3.73
N ALA A 108 -5.46 -16.56 3.67
CA ALA A 108 -5.20 -15.65 2.54
C ALA A 108 -3.70 -15.30 2.43
N LEU A 109 -3.04 -14.91 3.53
CA LEU A 109 -1.61 -14.63 3.54
C LEU A 109 -0.77 -15.84 3.11
N GLN A 110 -1.10 -17.04 3.61
CA GLN A 110 -0.44 -18.28 3.21
C GLN A 110 -0.65 -18.60 1.72
N ALA A 111 -1.87 -18.36 1.19
CA ALA A 111 -2.16 -18.57 -0.24
C ALA A 111 -1.31 -17.65 -1.11
N ILE A 112 -1.18 -16.35 -0.78
CA ILE A 112 -0.35 -15.38 -1.48
C ILE A 112 1.11 -15.85 -1.49
N ARG A 113 1.66 -16.17 -0.30
CA ARG A 113 3.05 -16.65 -0.16
C ARG A 113 3.33 -17.92 -0.95
N LYS A 114 2.40 -18.88 -0.93
CA LYS A 114 2.54 -20.15 -1.68
C LYS A 114 2.65 -19.92 -3.20
N LYS A 115 2.11 -18.85 -3.70
CA LYS A 115 2.18 -18.47 -5.13
C LYS A 115 3.45 -17.67 -5.45
N GLY A 116 4.26 -17.33 -4.46
CA GLY A 116 5.52 -16.60 -4.65
C GLY A 116 5.39 -15.08 -4.70
N ALA A 117 4.20 -14.54 -4.47
CA ALA A 117 3.98 -13.09 -4.37
C ALA A 117 4.34 -12.56 -2.97
N GLY A 118 4.64 -11.26 -2.89
CA GLY A 118 4.71 -10.52 -1.64
C GLY A 118 3.34 -10.51 -0.96
N ALA A 119 3.33 -10.55 0.37
CA ALA A 119 2.10 -10.52 1.16
C ALA A 119 2.06 -9.30 2.08
N GLY A 120 0.90 -8.66 2.18
CA GLY A 120 0.68 -7.53 3.06
C GLY A 120 -0.55 -7.70 3.95
N LEU A 121 -0.55 -6.99 5.09
CA LEU A 121 -1.68 -6.91 6.00
C LEU A 121 -2.11 -5.46 6.16
N ALA A 122 -3.34 -5.15 5.76
CA ALA A 122 -3.95 -3.85 5.97
C ALA A 122 -4.73 -3.82 7.30
N ILE A 123 -4.66 -2.70 8.01
CA ILE A 123 -5.29 -2.50 9.32
C ILE A 123 -6.09 -1.20 9.30
N GLY A 124 -7.39 -1.29 9.51
CA GLY A 124 -8.32 -0.17 9.60
C GLY A 124 -8.11 0.71 10.83
N LEU A 125 -8.77 1.87 10.84
CA LEU A 125 -8.63 2.87 11.92
C LEU A 125 -9.03 2.34 13.30
N ASP A 126 -10.07 1.50 13.36
CA ASP A 126 -10.67 1.02 14.60
C ASP A 126 -10.10 -0.33 15.05
N THR A 127 -9.13 -0.87 14.29
CA THR A 127 -8.51 -2.18 14.57
C THR A 127 -7.22 -2.00 15.36
N ALA A 128 -7.03 -2.83 16.40
CA ALA A 128 -5.83 -2.81 17.23
C ALA A 128 -4.60 -3.24 16.43
N LEU A 129 -3.48 -2.52 16.60
CA LEU A 129 -2.25 -2.74 15.84
C LEU A 129 -1.59 -4.08 16.17
N GLU A 130 -1.78 -4.58 17.40
CA GLU A 130 -1.25 -5.85 17.86
C GLU A 130 -1.77 -7.06 17.08
N GLN A 131 -2.86 -6.88 16.31
CA GLN A 131 -3.35 -7.92 15.40
C GLN A 131 -2.35 -8.28 14.29
N VAL A 132 -1.34 -7.44 14.04
CA VAL A 132 -0.26 -7.75 13.08
C VAL A 132 0.67 -8.85 13.61
N LEU A 133 0.89 -8.92 14.93
CA LEU A 133 1.96 -9.72 15.56
C LEU A 133 1.97 -11.19 15.13
N PRO A 134 0.82 -11.90 15.05
CA PRO A 134 0.80 -13.29 14.60
C PRO A 134 1.20 -13.51 13.14
N TYR A 135 1.32 -12.46 12.35
CA TYR A 135 1.51 -12.53 10.91
C TYR A 135 2.83 -11.93 10.42
N LEU A 136 3.66 -11.37 11.31
CA LEU A 136 4.91 -10.69 10.93
C LEU A 136 5.83 -11.56 10.07
N ASP A 137 5.90 -12.87 10.35
CA ASP A 137 6.70 -13.82 9.55
C ASP A 137 6.12 -14.11 8.15
N LEU A 138 4.86 -13.72 7.91
CA LEU A 138 4.15 -14.00 6.66
C LEU A 138 4.04 -12.78 5.74
N ILE A 139 4.36 -11.59 6.23
CA ILE A 139 4.10 -10.34 5.50
C ILE A 139 5.38 -9.58 5.17
N ASP A 140 5.32 -8.80 4.10
CA ASP A 140 6.37 -7.85 3.68
C ASP A 140 5.98 -6.41 4.01
N VAL A 141 4.67 -6.12 4.15
CA VAL A 141 4.17 -4.77 4.41
C VAL A 141 2.96 -4.78 5.34
N VAL A 142 2.88 -3.76 6.19
CA VAL A 142 1.67 -3.41 6.94
C VAL A 142 1.13 -2.10 6.40
N ILE A 143 -0.09 -2.13 5.83
CA ILE A 143 -0.81 -0.91 5.43
C ILE A 143 -1.59 -0.39 6.63
N LEU A 144 -1.30 0.83 7.05
CA LEU A 144 -2.08 1.54 8.07
C LEU A 144 -3.03 2.52 7.40
N MET A 145 -4.33 2.24 7.54
CA MET A 145 -5.34 3.14 7.02
C MET A 145 -5.32 4.46 7.80
N GLY A 146 -5.14 5.57 7.09
CA GLY A 146 -5.23 6.92 7.64
C GLY A 146 -6.66 7.49 7.61
N THR A 147 -7.54 6.88 6.79
CA THR A 147 -8.93 7.27 6.59
C THR A 147 -9.85 6.05 6.69
N PRO A 148 -11.17 6.20 6.86
CA PRO A 148 -12.09 5.07 6.67
C PRO A 148 -11.91 4.43 5.29
N MET A 149 -11.90 3.10 5.27
CA MET A 149 -11.68 2.31 4.05
C MET A 149 -12.73 2.59 2.97
N GLY A 150 -12.31 2.59 1.71
CA GLY A 150 -13.20 2.81 0.57
C GLY A 150 -13.71 4.25 0.41
N ILE A 151 -13.15 5.22 1.15
CA ILE A 151 -13.49 6.64 1.08
C ILE A 151 -12.24 7.45 0.74
N LYS A 152 -12.32 8.26 -0.32
CA LYS A 152 -11.22 9.16 -0.70
C LYS A 152 -11.60 10.64 -0.55
N GLY A 153 -10.59 11.49 -0.56
CA GLY A 153 -10.78 12.95 -0.58
C GLY A 153 -10.89 13.60 0.80
N ILE A 154 -10.79 12.82 1.88
CA ILE A 154 -10.84 13.32 3.26
C ILE A 154 -9.44 13.39 3.88
N GLU A 155 -9.33 14.13 4.98
CA GLU A 155 -8.10 14.23 5.78
C GLU A 155 -7.87 12.97 6.61
N PRO A 156 -6.60 12.64 6.91
CA PRO A 156 -6.30 11.50 7.76
C PRO A 156 -6.78 11.72 9.19
N SER A 157 -7.03 10.61 9.87
CA SER A 157 -7.30 10.61 11.31
C SER A 157 -6.15 11.31 12.06
N ARG A 158 -6.48 12.08 13.09
CA ARG A 158 -5.48 12.70 13.98
C ARG A 158 -4.54 11.69 14.64
N TYR A 159 -4.94 10.42 14.69
CA TYR A 159 -4.13 9.33 15.26
C TYR A 159 -3.25 8.61 14.23
N ALA A 160 -3.35 8.93 12.93
CA ALA A 160 -2.61 8.23 11.88
C ALA A 160 -1.09 8.22 12.15
N PHE A 161 -0.53 9.36 12.53
CA PHE A 161 0.91 9.51 12.82
C PHE A 161 1.37 8.69 14.04
N GLU A 162 0.55 8.68 15.10
CA GLU A 162 0.82 7.89 16.31
C GLU A 162 0.76 6.39 16.03
N ARG A 163 -0.20 5.96 15.22
CA ARG A 163 -0.35 4.56 14.80
C ARG A 163 0.88 4.08 14.02
N ILE A 164 1.46 4.93 13.15
CA ILE A 164 2.69 4.60 12.42
C ILE A 164 3.85 4.40 13.40
N ARG A 165 4.05 5.33 14.36
CA ARG A 165 5.11 5.20 15.39
C ARG A 165 4.95 3.93 16.20
N HIS A 166 3.72 3.63 16.63
CA HIS A 166 3.44 2.41 17.41
C HIS A 166 3.70 1.15 16.59
N MET A 167 3.29 1.10 15.32
CA MET A 167 3.56 -0.04 14.44
C MET A 167 5.05 -0.27 14.23
N GLN A 168 5.84 0.79 14.00
CA GLN A 168 7.29 0.70 13.90
C GLN A 168 7.91 0.13 15.19
N ALA A 169 7.42 0.54 16.36
CA ALA A 169 7.88 0.00 17.63
C ALA A 169 7.54 -1.49 17.78
N LEU A 170 6.35 -1.94 17.36
CA LEU A 170 5.95 -3.36 17.39
C LEU A 170 6.84 -4.21 16.47
N ILE A 171 7.09 -3.74 15.23
CA ILE A 171 7.96 -4.41 14.26
C ILE A 171 9.40 -4.49 14.77
N ALA A 172 9.91 -3.39 15.37
CA ALA A 172 11.24 -3.34 15.94
C ALA A 172 11.39 -4.29 17.14
N ALA A 173 10.40 -4.34 18.03
CA ALA A 173 10.38 -5.27 19.16
C ALA A 173 10.37 -6.74 18.72
N ALA A 174 9.77 -7.03 17.56
CA ALA A 174 9.78 -8.36 16.95
C ALA A 174 11.06 -8.66 16.15
N GLY A 175 11.97 -7.69 15.96
CA GLY A 175 13.20 -7.87 15.17
C GLY A 175 12.97 -7.93 13.66
N MET A 176 11.87 -7.39 13.14
CA MET A 176 11.41 -7.57 11.75
C MET A 176 11.60 -6.31 10.86
N VAL A 177 12.36 -5.31 11.31
CA VAL A 177 12.54 -4.00 10.63
C VAL A 177 13.05 -4.11 9.19
N GLU A 178 13.91 -5.09 8.91
CA GLU A 178 14.46 -5.31 7.55
C GLU A 178 13.47 -6.05 6.62
N GLN A 179 12.49 -6.77 7.18
CA GLN A 179 11.56 -7.62 6.45
C GLN A 179 10.22 -6.92 6.18
N VAL A 180 9.68 -6.24 7.19
CA VAL A 180 8.33 -5.66 7.15
C VAL A 180 8.41 -4.14 7.07
N LYS A 181 7.75 -3.57 6.07
CA LYS A 181 7.65 -2.11 5.88
C LYS A 181 6.30 -1.59 6.36
N VAL A 182 6.29 -0.33 6.82
CA VAL A 182 5.05 0.37 7.23
C VAL A 182 4.64 1.32 6.13
N GLU A 183 3.44 1.10 5.62
CA GLU A 183 2.82 1.88 4.56
C GLU A 183 1.65 2.71 5.11
N ALA A 184 1.59 3.97 4.71
CA ALA A 184 0.48 4.87 5.03
C ALA A 184 -0.46 5.00 3.83
N ASP A 185 -1.74 4.65 4.02
CA ASP A 185 -2.79 4.79 3.01
C ASP A 185 -3.96 5.62 3.54
N GLY A 186 -4.41 6.57 2.71
CA GLY A 186 -5.48 7.50 3.03
C GLY A 186 -4.99 8.82 3.63
N GLY A 187 -5.52 9.92 3.08
CA GLY A 187 -5.16 11.28 3.53
C GLY A 187 -3.77 11.75 3.11
N ILE A 188 -3.17 11.14 2.08
CA ILE A 188 -1.85 11.49 1.57
C ILE A 188 -1.91 12.82 0.82
N ARG A 189 -1.35 13.87 1.41
CA ARG A 189 -1.35 15.26 0.95
C ARG A 189 0.03 15.89 1.12
N HIS A 190 0.28 16.98 0.40
CA HIS A 190 1.54 17.70 0.53
C HIS A 190 1.86 18.10 1.99
N HIS A 191 0.85 18.49 2.76
CA HIS A 191 1.04 18.90 4.17
C HIS A 191 1.09 17.73 5.16
N THR A 192 0.60 16.54 4.82
CA THR A 192 0.59 15.38 5.72
C THR A 192 1.80 14.46 5.54
N VAL A 193 2.35 14.37 4.32
CA VAL A 193 3.45 13.44 4.00
C VAL A 193 4.70 13.66 4.85
N PRO A 194 5.16 14.91 5.14
CA PRO A 194 6.31 15.10 6.01
C PRO A 194 6.13 14.49 7.39
N ASP A 195 4.96 14.67 8.00
CA ASP A 195 4.66 14.10 9.33
C ASP A 195 4.50 12.57 9.29
N LEU A 196 3.93 12.00 8.22
CA LEU A 196 3.88 10.54 8.01
C LEU A 196 5.30 9.98 7.94
N ARG A 197 6.19 10.62 7.16
CA ARG A 197 7.58 10.19 7.03
C ARG A 197 8.35 10.31 8.36
N LEU A 198 8.21 11.43 9.06
CA LEU A 198 8.79 11.64 10.39
C LEU A 198 8.25 10.66 11.44
N SER A 199 7.04 10.16 11.25
CA SER A 199 6.45 9.13 12.11
C SER A 199 6.95 7.73 11.79
N GLY A 200 7.73 7.54 10.71
CA GLY A 200 8.34 6.28 10.35
C GLY A 200 7.67 5.55 9.19
N ALA A 201 6.80 6.20 8.41
CA ALA A 201 6.30 5.57 7.19
C ALA A 201 7.45 5.28 6.22
N ASP A 202 7.55 4.03 5.77
CA ASP A 202 8.49 3.59 4.74
C ASP A 202 7.92 3.83 3.34
N LEU A 203 6.58 3.68 3.21
CA LEU A 203 5.84 3.87 1.97
C LEU A 203 4.62 4.76 2.20
N ILE A 204 4.17 5.41 1.12
CA ILE A 204 2.88 6.13 1.05
C ILE A 204 2.12 5.74 -0.20
N VAL A 205 0.79 5.66 -0.10
CA VAL A 205 -0.13 5.45 -1.22
C VAL A 205 -0.56 6.80 -1.78
N ALA A 206 0.18 7.30 -2.78
CA ALA A 206 -0.01 8.63 -3.35
C ALA A 206 -0.97 8.60 -4.56
N GLY A 207 -2.16 9.14 -4.38
CA GLY A 207 -3.16 9.28 -5.46
C GLY A 207 -3.17 10.70 -6.05
N SER A 208 -4.08 11.53 -5.56
CA SER A 208 -4.25 12.90 -6.09
C SER A 208 -3.02 13.80 -5.94
N LEU A 209 -2.14 13.50 -4.99
CA LEU A 209 -0.85 14.18 -4.83
C LEU A 209 0.02 14.05 -6.09
N VAL A 210 -0.03 12.89 -6.74
CA VAL A 210 0.72 12.58 -7.96
C VAL A 210 -0.08 13.00 -9.20
N PHE A 211 -1.33 12.52 -9.35
CA PHE A 211 -2.09 12.74 -10.60
C PHE A 211 -2.50 14.19 -10.83
N LYS A 212 -2.57 15.02 -9.77
CA LYS A 212 -2.85 16.46 -9.86
C LYS A 212 -1.60 17.33 -9.69
N ALA A 213 -0.42 16.73 -9.64
CA ALA A 213 0.83 17.47 -9.54
C ALA A 213 1.05 18.32 -10.79
N PRO A 214 1.37 19.61 -10.64
CA PRO A 214 1.72 20.46 -11.77
C PRO A 214 3.05 20.06 -12.41
N ASP A 215 3.98 19.53 -11.60
CA ASP A 215 5.28 19.01 -12.00
C ASP A 215 5.57 17.71 -11.23
N LEU A 216 5.70 16.59 -11.97
CA LEU A 216 5.97 15.29 -11.38
C LEU A 216 7.42 15.17 -10.89
N GLU A 217 8.39 15.70 -11.64
CA GLU A 217 9.80 15.62 -11.27
C GLU A 217 10.06 16.38 -9.97
N GLU A 218 9.50 17.58 -9.83
CA GLU A 218 9.58 18.36 -8.59
C GLU A 218 8.91 17.62 -7.43
N THR A 219 7.69 17.07 -7.67
CA THR A 219 6.93 16.34 -6.65
C THR A 219 7.67 15.11 -6.13
N PHE A 220 8.21 14.28 -7.03
CA PHE A 220 8.95 13.08 -6.61
C PHE A 220 10.33 13.40 -6.03
N THR A 221 11.00 14.44 -6.51
CA THR A 221 12.24 14.93 -5.92
C THR A 221 11.99 15.36 -4.46
N TRP A 222 10.91 16.10 -4.21
CA TRP A 222 10.50 16.47 -2.85
C TRP A 222 10.17 15.23 -1.99
N LEU A 223 9.36 14.30 -2.48
CA LEU A 223 9.00 13.08 -1.75
C LEU A 223 10.23 12.27 -1.34
N HIS A 224 11.15 12.07 -2.28
CA HIS A 224 12.37 11.27 -2.05
C HIS A 224 13.41 11.98 -1.16
N GLY A 225 13.35 13.31 -1.08
CA GLY A 225 14.22 14.13 -0.23
C GLY A 225 13.74 14.29 1.21
N LEU A 226 12.57 13.76 1.58
CA LEU A 226 12.03 13.88 2.93
C LEU A 226 12.88 13.11 3.96
N PRO A 227 13.28 13.76 5.07
CA PRO A 227 14.09 13.13 6.10
C PRO A 227 13.29 12.03 6.83
N THR A 228 13.99 10.98 7.23
CA THR A 228 13.46 10.00 8.19
C THR A 228 13.34 10.62 9.57
N GLY A 229 12.33 10.24 10.33
CA GLY A 229 12.33 10.46 11.78
C GLY A 229 13.58 9.82 12.38
N ALA A 230 14.23 10.50 13.32
CA ALA A 230 15.31 9.87 14.08
C ALA A 230 14.73 8.64 14.79
N SER A 231 15.37 7.49 14.57
CA SER A 231 15.09 6.29 15.36
C SER A 231 15.35 6.63 16.83
N ALA A 232 14.28 6.66 17.64
CA ALA A 232 14.37 6.92 19.06
C ALA A 232 14.97 5.69 19.78
#